data_84c0fabb833aa844c259386859ed095b
#
_entry.id   84c0fabb833aa844c259386859ed095b
#
_cell.length_a   1.000
_cell.length_b   1.000
_cell.length_c   1.000
_cell.angle_alpha   90.00
_cell.angle_beta   90.00
_cell.angle_gamma   90.00
#
_symmetry.space_group_name_H-M   'P 1'
#
loop_
_entity.id
_entity.type
_entity.pdbx_description
1 polymer ?
#
loop_
_entity_poly.entity_id
_entity_poly.type
_entity_poly.pdbx_seq_one_letter_code
_entity_poly.pdbx_strand_id
1 'polypeptide(L)'
;MAKRLKKLQKFLEDEKLDALLIKSKTMKKYMDTLTGSGCQVLILKDAAYLIVDGRYITEAKQREHDLTIILHAPHKTGRNYLGTVEELLKQHGCTSLGVEASQMLIKEYRQVEELGVTIRLLGDEIAKIRIQKDDEEIAIMQEAVDITDEIYARVLKELYIGMSEYEISALLQYFAIKAGAQQMSFETIVGTGERSAMPHGRPTGRKIKAHEPILMDFGIQYKNYQSKKATRVISD
;
A
#
# COMPACT_ATOMS: atom_id res chain seq x y z
N MET A 1 15.77 -2.02 1.96
CA MET A 1 15.01 -2.34 3.20
C MET A 1 15.75 -1.85 4.45
N ALA A 2 17.05 -2.11 4.65
CA ALA A 2 17.80 -1.73 5.86
C ALA A 2 17.65 -0.26 6.30
N LYS A 3 17.68 0.72 5.38
CA LYS A 3 17.48 2.13 5.72
C LYS A 3 16.09 2.42 6.32
N ARG A 4 15.05 1.75 5.79
CA ARG A 4 13.65 1.93 6.24
C ARG A 4 13.42 1.29 7.60
N LEU A 5 14.02 0.11 7.83
CA LEU A 5 14.00 -0.53 9.14
C LEU A 5 14.68 0.36 10.20
N LYS A 6 15.85 0.94 9.90
CA LYS A 6 16.53 1.88 10.80
C LYS A 6 15.70 3.12 11.12
N LYS A 7 14.94 3.67 10.14
CA LYS A 7 14.01 4.80 10.40
C LYS A 7 12.92 4.40 11.41
N LEU A 8 12.40 3.17 11.32
CA LEU A 8 11.39 2.66 12.23
C LEU A 8 11.96 2.33 13.62
N GLN A 9 13.17 1.81 13.70
CA GLN A 9 13.87 1.60 14.97
C GLN A 9 14.19 2.92 15.67
N LYS A 10 14.65 3.92 14.91
CA LYS A 10 14.82 5.28 15.45
C LYS A 10 13.51 5.89 15.95
N PHE A 11 12.40 5.68 15.22
CA PHE A 11 11.08 6.12 15.67
C PHE A 11 10.71 5.48 17.02
N LEU A 12 11.03 4.19 17.25
CA LEU A 12 10.83 3.55 18.55
C LEU A 12 11.60 4.26 19.67
N GLU A 13 12.84 4.63 19.41
CA GLU A 13 13.68 5.38 20.38
C GLU A 13 13.07 6.75 20.68
N ASP A 14 12.75 7.53 19.63
CA ASP A 14 12.19 8.87 19.73
C ASP A 14 10.85 8.87 20.49
N GLU A 15 10.02 7.85 20.27
CA GLU A 15 8.72 7.68 20.93
C GLU A 15 8.79 6.92 22.26
N LYS A 16 9.98 6.46 22.69
CA LYS A 16 10.22 5.69 23.92
C LYS A 16 9.37 4.41 23.96
N LEU A 17 9.29 3.71 22.84
CA LEU A 17 8.61 2.43 22.70
C LEU A 17 9.64 1.31 22.58
N ASP A 18 9.31 0.12 23.10
CA ASP A 18 10.17 -1.06 22.96
C ASP A 18 9.86 -1.83 21.69
N ALA A 19 8.61 -1.82 21.25
CA ALA A 19 8.15 -2.53 20.06
C ALA A 19 7.08 -1.77 19.27
N LEU A 20 6.95 -2.12 17.98
CA LEU A 20 5.93 -1.60 17.06
C LEU A 20 5.33 -2.75 16.25
N LEU A 21 4.02 -2.93 16.34
CA LEU A 21 3.27 -3.89 15.53
C LEU A 21 2.68 -3.20 14.30
N ILE A 22 3.16 -3.58 13.12
CA ILE A 22 2.74 -3.06 11.83
C ILE A 22 1.75 -4.03 11.18
N LYS A 23 0.56 -3.51 10.85
CA LYS A 23 -0.53 -4.22 10.18
C LYS A 23 -0.90 -3.61 8.84
N SER A 24 -0.75 -2.29 8.69
CA SER A 24 -1.16 -1.59 7.48
C SER A 24 -0.42 -2.10 6.25
N LYS A 25 -1.16 -2.28 5.17
CA LYS A 25 -0.57 -2.59 3.85
C LYS A 25 0.43 -1.52 3.43
N THR A 26 0.16 -0.27 3.78
CA THR A 26 0.97 0.88 3.41
C THR A 26 2.36 0.82 4.07
N MET A 27 2.44 0.54 5.37
CA MET A 27 3.73 0.41 6.05
C MET A 27 4.47 -0.87 5.61
N LYS A 28 3.75 -1.97 5.38
CA LYS A 28 4.35 -3.19 4.82
C LYS A 28 4.92 -2.96 3.42
N LYS A 29 4.23 -2.21 2.55
CA LYS A 29 4.74 -1.78 1.23
C LYS A 29 5.97 -0.89 1.35
N TYR A 30 5.94 0.07 2.30
CA TYR A 30 7.09 0.92 2.58
C TYR A 30 8.32 0.11 2.99
N MET A 31 8.15 -0.95 3.75
CA MET A 31 9.22 -1.87 4.15
C MET A 31 9.56 -2.90 3.07
N ASP A 32 8.91 -2.86 1.92
CA ASP A 32 9.06 -3.83 0.83
C ASP A 32 8.91 -5.29 1.30
N THR A 33 7.90 -5.54 2.14
CA THR A 33 7.59 -6.86 2.65
C THR A 33 6.19 -7.34 2.25
N LEU A 34 5.82 -8.57 2.64
CA LEU A 34 4.55 -9.18 2.29
C LEU A 34 3.36 -8.42 2.89
N THR A 35 2.36 -8.13 2.06
CA THR A 35 1.20 -7.31 2.42
C THR A 35 -0.06 -8.10 2.72
N GLY A 36 0.01 -9.43 2.62
CA GLY A 36 -1.14 -10.32 2.83
C GLY A 36 -1.75 -10.19 4.23
N SER A 37 -3.01 -10.60 4.37
CA SER A 37 -3.73 -10.54 5.65
C SER A 37 -3.13 -11.44 6.74
N GLY A 38 -2.43 -12.50 6.34
CA GLY A 38 -1.70 -13.40 7.25
C GLY A 38 -0.26 -12.98 7.52
N CYS A 39 0.12 -11.73 7.19
CA CYS A 39 1.46 -11.21 7.40
C CYS A 39 1.42 -10.01 8.33
N GLN A 40 2.16 -10.04 9.43
CA GLN A 40 2.36 -8.92 10.35
C GLN A 40 3.86 -8.69 10.55
N VAL A 41 4.23 -7.45 10.83
CA VAL A 41 5.62 -7.10 11.16
C VAL A 41 5.69 -6.61 12.59
N LEU A 42 6.59 -7.19 13.37
CA LEU A 42 6.95 -6.73 14.69
C LEU A 42 8.36 -6.16 14.64
N ILE A 43 8.51 -4.89 14.98
CA ILE A 43 9.81 -4.20 15.03
C ILE A 43 10.16 -3.92 16.48
N LEU A 44 11.38 -4.25 16.84
CA LEU A 44 12.00 -3.92 18.12
C LEU A 44 13.22 -3.02 17.87
N LYS A 45 13.81 -2.48 18.92
CA LYS A 45 14.99 -1.60 18.83
C LYS A 45 16.19 -2.28 18.15
N ASP A 46 16.37 -3.57 18.37
CA ASP A 46 17.51 -4.37 17.91
C ASP A 46 17.14 -5.56 17.00
N ALA A 47 15.86 -5.83 16.84
CA ALA A 47 15.37 -6.95 16.03
C ALA A 47 14.11 -6.57 15.22
N ALA A 48 13.80 -7.35 14.19
CA ALA A 48 12.57 -7.21 13.45
C ALA A 48 12.09 -8.55 12.87
N TYR A 49 10.81 -8.79 12.94
CA TYR A 49 10.18 -10.06 12.62
C TYR A 49 9.08 -9.91 11.60
N LEU A 50 9.06 -10.80 10.60
CA LEU A 50 7.94 -11.00 9.70
C LEU A 50 7.19 -12.26 10.16
N ILE A 51 6.05 -12.08 10.79
CA ILE A 51 5.18 -13.15 11.28
C ILE A 51 4.20 -13.49 10.16
N VAL A 52 4.26 -14.73 9.66
CA VAL A 52 3.44 -15.19 8.52
C VAL A 52 2.71 -16.49 8.85
N ASP A 53 1.55 -16.69 8.27
CA ASP A 53 0.89 -17.99 8.29
C ASP A 53 1.37 -18.92 7.16
N GLY A 54 0.89 -20.17 7.16
CA GLY A 54 1.33 -21.21 6.20
C GLY A 54 1.13 -20.86 4.73
N ARG A 55 0.24 -19.90 4.40
CA ARG A 55 -0.01 -19.46 3.01
C ARG A 55 1.14 -18.64 2.45
N TYR A 56 1.87 -17.95 3.31
CA TYR A 56 2.90 -16.97 2.92
C TYR A 56 4.32 -17.41 3.22
N ILE A 57 4.53 -18.53 3.93
CA ILE A 57 5.87 -18.94 4.39
C ILE A 57 6.83 -19.21 3.23
N THR A 58 6.35 -19.79 2.14
CA THR A 58 7.20 -20.10 0.96
C THR A 58 7.66 -18.80 0.30
N GLU A 59 6.74 -17.87 0.05
CA GLU A 59 7.07 -16.57 -0.53
C GLU A 59 7.98 -15.76 0.39
N ALA A 60 7.73 -15.76 1.71
CA ALA A 60 8.57 -15.09 2.68
C ALA A 60 10.03 -15.59 2.61
N LYS A 61 10.23 -16.90 2.56
CA LYS A 61 11.58 -17.50 2.51
C LYS A 61 12.32 -17.24 1.18
N GLN A 62 11.60 -16.98 0.11
CA GLN A 62 12.20 -16.68 -1.21
C GLN A 62 12.63 -15.22 -1.36
N ARG A 63 12.10 -14.33 -0.54
CA ARG A 63 12.48 -12.91 -0.54
C ARG A 63 13.68 -12.69 0.37
N GLU A 64 14.61 -11.83 -0.05
CA GLU A 64 15.63 -11.30 0.84
C GLU A 64 14.97 -10.29 1.78
N HIS A 65 14.99 -10.57 3.08
CA HIS A 65 14.44 -9.70 4.12
C HIS A 65 15.51 -9.37 5.16
N ASP A 66 15.50 -8.13 5.62
CA ASP A 66 16.18 -7.75 6.88
C ASP A 66 15.36 -8.15 8.12
N LEU A 67 14.35 -9.02 7.91
CA LEU A 67 13.41 -9.45 8.94
C LEU A 67 13.59 -10.96 9.22
N THR A 68 13.57 -11.33 10.47
CA THR A 68 13.51 -12.75 10.86
C THR A 68 12.11 -13.28 10.59
N ILE A 69 12.01 -14.33 9.78
CA ILE A 69 10.72 -14.92 9.39
C ILE A 69 10.26 -15.91 10.46
N ILE A 70 9.04 -15.71 10.97
CA ILE A 70 8.42 -16.61 11.94
C ILE A 70 7.12 -17.17 11.35
N LEU A 71 7.02 -18.50 11.31
CA LEU A 71 5.78 -19.17 10.94
C LEU A 71 4.83 -19.19 12.14
N HIS A 72 3.73 -18.47 12.00
CA HIS A 72 2.60 -18.60 12.90
C HIS A 72 1.70 -19.76 12.45
N ALA A 73 1.49 -20.74 13.31
CA ALA A 73 0.71 -21.94 13.01
C ALA A 73 -0.47 -22.11 14.00
N PRO A 74 -1.58 -21.38 13.82
CA PRO A 74 -2.69 -21.36 14.79
C PRO A 74 -3.30 -22.75 15.01
N HIS A 75 -3.30 -23.59 13.99
CA HIS A 75 -3.79 -24.99 14.09
C HIS A 75 -2.92 -25.89 14.98
N LYS A 76 -1.66 -25.50 15.25
CA LYS A 76 -0.76 -26.21 16.15
C LYS A 76 -0.75 -25.64 17.56
N THR A 77 -0.88 -24.32 17.68
CA THR A 77 -0.71 -23.59 18.94
C THR A 77 -2.05 -23.25 19.61
N GLY A 78 -3.17 -23.30 18.88
CA GLY A 78 -4.48 -22.82 19.32
C GLY A 78 -4.55 -21.29 19.51
N ARG A 79 -3.46 -20.57 19.25
CA ARG A 79 -3.36 -19.11 19.40
C ARG A 79 -3.36 -18.43 18.04
N ASN A 80 -3.86 -17.20 17.98
CA ASN A 80 -3.69 -16.34 16.81
C ASN A 80 -2.25 -15.76 16.77
N TYR A 81 -1.91 -14.94 15.77
CA TYR A 81 -0.58 -14.35 15.64
C TYR A 81 -0.15 -13.50 16.86
N LEU A 82 -1.10 -12.99 17.66
CA LEU A 82 -0.80 -12.24 18.88
C LEU A 82 -0.11 -13.11 19.93
N GLY A 83 -0.36 -14.43 19.96
CA GLY A 83 0.41 -15.35 20.80
C GLY A 83 1.90 -15.35 20.45
N THR A 84 2.24 -15.31 19.16
CA THR A 84 3.64 -15.17 18.70
C THR A 84 4.19 -13.80 19.07
N VAL A 85 3.40 -12.73 18.93
CA VAL A 85 3.80 -11.37 19.36
C VAL A 85 4.10 -11.36 20.85
N GLU A 86 3.23 -11.95 21.68
CA GLU A 86 3.41 -12.06 23.13
C GLU A 86 4.71 -12.75 23.51
N GLU A 87 5.01 -13.90 22.88
CA GLU A 87 6.24 -14.65 23.11
C GLU A 87 7.49 -13.81 22.78
N LEU A 88 7.47 -13.10 21.64
CA LEU A 88 8.58 -12.23 21.22
C LEU A 88 8.77 -11.04 22.17
N LEU A 89 7.67 -10.38 22.59
CA LEU A 89 7.74 -9.28 23.54
C LEU A 89 8.37 -9.73 24.87
N LYS A 90 7.96 -10.90 25.38
CA LYS A 90 8.53 -11.50 26.60
C LYS A 90 10.00 -11.87 26.43
N GLN A 91 10.35 -12.50 25.31
CA GLN A 91 11.73 -12.89 25.01
C GLN A 91 12.70 -11.71 25.00
N HIS A 92 12.23 -10.54 24.51
CA HIS A 92 13.03 -9.33 24.42
C HIS A 92 12.84 -8.37 25.62
N GLY A 93 12.08 -8.77 26.65
CA GLY A 93 11.85 -7.95 27.82
C GLY A 93 11.12 -6.63 27.52
N CYS A 94 10.30 -6.59 26.47
CA CYS A 94 9.54 -5.41 26.10
C CYS A 94 8.44 -5.11 27.12
N THR A 95 8.29 -3.85 27.47
CA THR A 95 7.28 -3.33 28.40
C THR A 95 6.26 -2.44 27.73
N SER A 96 6.50 -2.04 26.49
CA SER A 96 5.65 -1.16 25.70
C SER A 96 5.54 -1.60 24.24
N LEU A 97 4.34 -1.44 23.66
CA LEU A 97 4.02 -1.78 22.28
C LEU A 97 3.21 -0.67 21.62
N GLY A 98 3.78 -0.09 20.56
CA GLY A 98 3.04 0.79 19.64
C GLY A 98 2.20 -0.04 18.67
N VAL A 99 0.96 0.40 18.40
CA VAL A 99 0.08 -0.21 17.42
C VAL A 99 -0.57 0.87 16.55
N GLU A 100 -0.80 0.57 15.28
CA GLU A 100 -1.45 1.49 14.33
C GLU A 100 -2.95 1.60 14.66
N ALA A 101 -3.38 2.71 15.27
CA ALA A 101 -4.76 2.91 15.73
C ALA A 101 -5.80 2.72 14.63
N SER A 102 -5.52 3.22 13.42
CA SER A 102 -6.41 3.11 12.25
C SER A 102 -6.52 1.70 11.66
N GLN A 103 -5.68 0.76 12.10
CA GLN A 103 -5.62 -0.62 11.59
C GLN A 103 -6.11 -1.66 12.59
N MET A 104 -6.50 -1.22 13.78
CA MET A 104 -7.00 -2.11 14.82
C MET A 104 -8.53 -2.17 14.81
N LEU A 105 -9.07 -3.38 14.66
CA LEU A 105 -10.47 -3.64 14.97
C LEU A 105 -10.64 -3.67 16.50
N ILE A 106 -11.77 -3.20 17.02
CA ILE A 106 -12.04 -3.16 18.48
C ILE A 106 -11.84 -4.54 19.12
N LYS A 107 -12.31 -5.60 18.47
CA LYS A 107 -12.13 -6.97 18.97
C LYS A 107 -10.65 -7.36 19.11
N GLU A 108 -9.84 -6.97 18.16
CA GLU A 108 -8.41 -7.27 18.13
C GLU A 108 -7.65 -6.41 19.13
N TYR A 109 -8.01 -5.14 19.24
CA TYR A 109 -7.42 -4.23 20.22
C TYR A 109 -7.58 -4.76 21.65
N ARG A 110 -8.76 -5.29 22.01
CA ARG A 110 -8.97 -5.95 23.32
C ARG A 110 -8.02 -7.11 23.56
N GLN A 111 -7.72 -7.90 22.53
CA GLN A 111 -6.72 -8.99 22.63
C GLN A 111 -5.30 -8.45 22.77
N VAL A 112 -5.00 -7.31 22.14
CA VAL A 112 -3.70 -6.65 22.29
C VAL A 112 -3.53 -6.09 23.70
N GLU A 113 -4.58 -5.58 24.34
CA GLU A 113 -4.53 -5.12 25.75
C GLU A 113 -4.19 -6.26 26.73
N GLU A 114 -4.48 -7.51 26.36
CA GLU A 114 -4.18 -8.70 27.17
C GLU A 114 -2.72 -9.16 27.08
N LEU A 115 -1.87 -8.54 26.24
CA LEU A 115 -0.47 -8.94 26.05
C LEU A 115 0.44 -8.64 27.23
N GLY A 116 -0.05 -7.96 28.27
CA GLY A 116 0.69 -7.68 29.50
C GLY A 116 1.78 -6.61 29.38
N VAL A 117 1.71 -5.77 28.34
CA VAL A 117 2.59 -4.61 28.12
C VAL A 117 1.77 -3.33 27.98
N THR A 118 2.39 -2.17 28.17
CA THR A 118 1.74 -0.89 27.93
C THR A 118 1.48 -0.68 26.45
N ILE A 119 0.21 -0.53 26.05
CA ILE A 119 -0.19 -0.31 24.66
C ILE A 119 -0.28 1.18 24.37
N ARG A 120 0.40 1.61 23.31
CA ARG A 120 0.27 2.97 22.78
C ARG A 120 -0.38 2.95 21.40
N LEU A 121 -1.50 3.61 21.26
CA LEU A 121 -2.18 3.83 19.98
C LEU A 121 -1.44 4.94 19.21
N LEU A 122 -0.93 4.59 18.04
CA LEU A 122 -0.24 5.50 17.13
C LEU A 122 -1.21 5.94 16.03
N GLY A 123 -1.36 7.23 15.87
CA GLY A 123 -2.14 7.87 14.81
C GLY A 123 -1.26 8.28 13.63
N ASP A 124 -1.23 9.61 13.39
CA ASP A 124 -0.47 10.19 12.28
C ASP A 124 1.06 10.15 12.50
N GLU A 125 1.53 9.88 13.71
CA GLU A 125 2.96 9.86 14.05
C GLU A 125 3.72 8.85 13.18
N ILE A 126 3.16 7.65 13.02
CA ILE A 126 3.78 6.61 12.19
C ILE A 126 3.74 6.96 10.70
N ALA A 127 2.72 7.70 10.24
CA ALA A 127 2.63 8.14 8.86
C ALA A 127 3.71 9.18 8.51
N LYS A 128 4.16 9.97 9.49
CA LYS A 128 5.21 11.00 9.31
C LYS A 128 6.54 10.41 8.85
N ILE A 129 6.86 9.17 9.21
CA ILE A 129 8.08 8.47 8.79
C ILE A 129 8.21 8.45 7.25
N ARG A 130 7.08 8.45 6.53
CA ARG A 130 7.00 8.34 5.07
C ARG A 130 6.78 9.69 4.35
N ILE A 131 6.65 10.80 5.09
CA ILE A 131 6.43 12.12 4.48
C ILE A 131 7.65 12.52 3.64
N GLN A 132 8.84 12.40 4.23
CA GLN A 132 10.08 12.67 3.52
C GLN A 132 10.54 11.42 2.77
N LYS A 133 10.55 11.52 1.43
CA LYS A 133 11.04 10.46 0.54
C LYS A 133 12.55 10.57 0.41
N ASP A 134 13.22 9.43 0.30
CA ASP A 134 14.62 9.38 -0.08
C ASP A 134 14.78 9.34 -1.62
N ASP A 135 16.02 9.43 -2.11
CA ASP A 135 16.31 9.49 -3.55
C ASP A 135 15.83 8.24 -4.29
N GLU A 136 15.89 7.06 -3.67
CA GLU A 136 15.38 5.80 -4.24
C GLU A 136 13.85 5.85 -4.39
N GLU A 137 13.16 6.33 -3.36
CA GLU A 137 11.70 6.52 -3.39
C GLU A 137 11.30 7.52 -4.50
N ILE A 138 12.02 8.63 -4.60
CA ILE A 138 11.80 9.66 -5.63
C ILE A 138 12.00 9.07 -7.03
N ALA A 139 13.08 8.29 -7.25
CA ALA A 139 13.34 7.66 -8.53
C ALA A 139 12.19 6.71 -8.95
N ILE A 140 11.70 5.88 -8.02
CA ILE A 140 10.57 4.98 -8.28
C ILE A 140 9.28 5.78 -8.58
N MET A 141 9.04 6.87 -7.86
CA MET A 141 7.89 7.73 -8.12
C MET A 141 7.97 8.39 -9.49
N GLN A 142 9.17 8.82 -9.91
CA GLN A 142 9.39 9.37 -11.24
C GLN A 142 9.13 8.32 -12.34
N GLU A 143 9.66 7.09 -12.20
CA GLU A 143 9.36 5.99 -13.12
C GLU A 143 7.85 5.76 -13.23
N ALA A 144 7.12 5.79 -12.12
CA ALA A 144 5.67 5.62 -12.11
C ALA A 144 4.94 6.75 -12.87
N VAL A 145 5.43 7.98 -12.77
CA VAL A 145 4.89 9.14 -13.51
C VAL A 145 5.16 8.98 -15.00
N ASP A 146 6.40 8.67 -15.38
CA ASP A 146 6.80 8.50 -16.78
C ASP A 146 5.98 7.40 -17.48
N ILE A 147 5.80 6.24 -16.82
CA ILE A 147 4.92 5.16 -17.29
C ILE A 147 3.48 5.66 -17.47
N THR A 148 2.98 6.46 -16.53
CA THR A 148 1.61 7.01 -16.60
C THR A 148 1.47 7.94 -17.79
N ASP A 149 2.46 8.76 -18.07
CA ASP A 149 2.48 9.66 -19.22
C ASP A 149 2.54 8.90 -20.56
N GLU A 150 3.32 7.82 -20.63
CA GLU A 150 3.32 6.94 -21.79
C GLU A 150 1.96 6.25 -22.02
N ILE A 151 1.29 5.78 -20.97
CA ILE A 151 -0.04 5.19 -21.06
C ILE A 151 -1.02 6.20 -21.64
N TYR A 152 -1.01 7.41 -21.09
CA TYR A 152 -1.85 8.50 -21.58
C TYR A 152 -1.62 8.79 -23.06
N ALA A 153 -0.36 8.94 -23.48
CA ALA A 153 -0.01 9.21 -24.88
C ALA A 153 -0.45 8.08 -25.82
N ARG A 154 -0.44 6.82 -25.36
CA ARG A 154 -0.95 5.67 -26.13
C ARG A 154 -2.47 5.72 -26.25
N VAL A 155 -3.17 5.95 -25.15
CA VAL A 155 -4.64 6.03 -25.16
C VAL A 155 -5.13 7.14 -26.08
N LEU A 156 -4.49 8.31 -26.10
CA LEU A 156 -4.85 9.40 -27.00
C LEU A 156 -4.84 8.99 -28.48
N LYS A 157 -3.95 8.10 -28.88
CA LYS A 157 -3.85 7.61 -30.28
C LYS A 157 -4.95 6.62 -30.64
N GLU A 158 -5.60 6.03 -29.65
CA GLU A 158 -6.66 5.04 -29.84
C GLU A 158 -8.06 5.67 -29.74
N LEU A 159 -8.18 6.95 -29.33
CA LEU A 159 -9.48 7.62 -29.20
C LEU A 159 -10.14 7.84 -30.58
N TYR A 160 -11.44 7.57 -30.65
CA TYR A 160 -12.26 7.86 -31.83
C TYR A 160 -13.67 8.24 -31.42
N ILE A 161 -14.36 9.01 -32.30
CA ILE A 161 -15.76 9.40 -32.12
C ILE A 161 -16.64 8.14 -32.08
N GLY A 162 -17.45 8.01 -31.04
CA GLY A 162 -18.28 6.83 -30.81
C GLY A 162 -17.68 5.79 -29.83
N MET A 163 -16.40 5.95 -29.41
CA MET A 163 -15.82 5.16 -28.33
C MET A 163 -16.55 5.47 -27.02
N SER A 164 -16.81 4.46 -26.20
CA SER A 164 -17.48 4.64 -24.90
C SER A 164 -16.48 4.96 -23.78
N GLU A 165 -16.96 5.56 -22.69
CA GLU A 165 -16.16 5.79 -21.47
C GLU A 165 -15.63 4.46 -20.91
N TYR A 166 -16.38 3.35 -21.03
CA TYR A 166 -15.89 2.02 -20.64
C TYR A 166 -14.69 1.57 -21.47
N GLU A 167 -14.71 1.79 -22.78
CA GLU A 167 -13.59 1.41 -23.67
C GLU A 167 -12.35 2.23 -23.36
N ILE A 168 -12.48 3.53 -23.10
CA ILE A 168 -11.35 4.38 -22.66
C ILE A 168 -10.77 3.85 -21.36
N SER A 169 -11.63 3.57 -20.36
CA SER A 169 -11.19 3.03 -19.08
C SER A 169 -10.49 1.68 -19.24
N ALA A 170 -10.99 0.81 -20.11
CA ALA A 170 -10.38 -0.49 -20.41
C ALA A 170 -9.00 -0.34 -21.06
N LEU A 171 -8.83 0.59 -21.99
CA LEU A 171 -7.53 0.89 -22.62
C LEU A 171 -6.52 1.40 -21.59
N LEU A 172 -6.91 2.33 -20.71
CA LEU A 172 -6.04 2.81 -19.62
C LEU A 172 -5.54 1.66 -18.74
N GLN A 173 -6.44 0.77 -18.32
CA GLN A 173 -6.09 -0.39 -17.50
C GLN A 173 -5.23 -1.41 -18.26
N TYR A 174 -5.56 -1.69 -19.52
CA TYR A 174 -4.80 -2.60 -20.37
C TYR A 174 -3.35 -2.13 -20.54
N PHE A 175 -3.15 -0.86 -20.91
CA PHE A 175 -1.80 -0.32 -21.07
C PHE A 175 -1.05 -0.23 -19.75
N ALA A 176 -1.74 0.04 -18.62
CA ALA A 176 -1.14 0.04 -17.30
C ALA A 176 -0.55 -1.34 -16.94
N ILE A 177 -1.35 -2.40 -17.07
CA ILE A 177 -0.89 -3.77 -16.78
C ILE A 177 0.22 -4.19 -17.76
N LYS A 178 0.07 -3.85 -19.04
CA LYS A 178 1.10 -4.17 -20.07
C LYS A 178 2.43 -3.44 -19.80
N ALA A 179 2.40 -2.27 -19.18
CA ALA A 179 3.60 -1.51 -18.79
C ALA A 179 4.20 -1.96 -17.45
N GLY A 180 3.66 -3.02 -16.81
CA GLY A 180 4.17 -3.57 -15.56
C GLY A 180 3.61 -2.94 -14.29
N ALA A 181 2.51 -2.16 -14.38
CA ALA A 181 1.82 -1.69 -13.19
C ALA A 181 1.27 -2.85 -12.38
N GLN A 182 1.39 -2.76 -11.05
CA GLN A 182 0.82 -3.76 -10.14
C GLN A 182 -0.71 -3.71 -10.13
N GLN A 183 -1.27 -2.51 -10.22
CA GLN A 183 -2.71 -2.21 -10.31
C GLN A 183 -2.91 -0.72 -10.62
N MET A 184 -4.15 -0.32 -10.86
CA MET A 184 -4.51 1.11 -10.83
C MET A 184 -4.39 1.64 -9.40
N SER A 185 -3.96 2.91 -9.24
CA SER A 185 -3.79 3.53 -7.91
C SER A 185 -5.13 3.83 -7.23
N PHE A 186 -6.16 4.05 -8.03
CA PHE A 186 -7.55 4.27 -7.62
C PHE A 186 -8.50 3.87 -8.76
N GLU A 187 -9.80 3.93 -8.51
CA GLU A 187 -10.82 3.64 -9.51
C GLU A 187 -10.76 4.69 -10.63
N THR A 188 -10.46 4.26 -11.85
CA THR A 188 -10.29 5.15 -13.02
C THR A 188 -11.54 5.97 -13.28
N ILE A 189 -11.39 7.28 -13.42
CA ILE A 189 -12.45 8.22 -13.75
C ILE A 189 -12.33 8.56 -15.23
N VAL A 190 -13.41 8.34 -15.98
CA VAL A 190 -13.56 8.79 -17.36
C VAL A 190 -14.93 9.45 -17.51
N GLY A 191 -14.94 10.68 -17.98
CA GLY A 191 -16.18 11.40 -18.24
C GLY A 191 -16.09 12.17 -19.55
N THR A 192 -17.14 12.07 -20.39
CA THR A 192 -17.20 12.74 -21.68
C THR A 192 -18.35 13.78 -21.71
N GLY A 193 -18.17 14.88 -22.47
CA GLY A 193 -19.10 15.97 -22.54
C GLY A 193 -19.45 16.55 -21.16
N GLU A 194 -20.73 16.69 -20.85
CA GLU A 194 -21.22 17.20 -19.56
C GLU A 194 -20.75 16.37 -18.34
N ARG A 195 -20.55 15.09 -18.54
CA ARG A 195 -20.05 14.19 -17.46
C ARG A 195 -18.60 14.47 -17.06
N SER A 196 -17.83 15.16 -17.92
CA SER A 196 -16.46 15.60 -17.58
C SER A 196 -16.40 16.59 -16.41
N ALA A 197 -17.55 17.17 -16.03
CA ALA A 197 -17.67 18.04 -14.85
C ALA A 197 -17.84 17.28 -13.52
N MET A 198 -18.06 15.95 -13.55
CA MET A 198 -18.27 15.15 -12.36
C MET A 198 -16.92 14.75 -11.73
N PRO A 199 -16.58 15.20 -10.50
CA PRO A 199 -15.26 14.95 -9.89
C PRO A 199 -14.94 13.45 -9.68
N HIS A 200 -15.99 12.64 -9.49
CA HIS A 200 -15.88 11.19 -9.25
C HIS A 200 -16.77 10.39 -10.22
N GLY A 201 -16.85 10.88 -11.47
CA GLY A 201 -17.67 10.26 -12.52
C GLY A 201 -17.10 8.89 -12.92
N ARG A 202 -17.77 7.80 -12.51
CA ARG A 202 -17.42 6.46 -12.98
C ARG A 202 -17.70 6.35 -14.48
N PRO A 203 -16.87 5.60 -15.23
CA PRO A 203 -17.11 5.34 -16.64
C PRO A 203 -18.49 4.75 -16.89
N THR A 204 -19.12 5.09 -18.01
CA THR A 204 -20.41 4.57 -18.46
C THR A 204 -20.35 4.12 -19.92
N GLY A 205 -21.46 3.67 -20.46
CA GLY A 205 -21.62 3.38 -21.89
C GLY A 205 -21.79 4.63 -22.77
N ARG A 206 -21.71 5.87 -22.21
CA ARG A 206 -21.78 7.10 -23.00
C ARG A 206 -20.62 7.13 -24.00
N LYS A 207 -20.96 7.49 -25.22
CA LYS A 207 -20.03 7.55 -26.35
C LYS A 207 -19.55 8.98 -26.59
N ILE A 208 -18.26 9.10 -26.96
CA ILE A 208 -17.65 10.36 -27.37
C ILE A 208 -18.40 10.93 -28.57
N LYS A 209 -18.72 12.21 -28.52
CA LYS A 209 -19.22 13.01 -29.64
C LYS A 209 -18.14 13.99 -30.07
N ALA A 210 -18.23 14.51 -31.31
CA ALA A 210 -17.30 15.50 -31.80
C ALA A 210 -17.35 16.80 -30.96
N HIS A 211 -16.18 17.42 -30.79
CA HIS A 211 -15.99 18.71 -30.11
C HIS A 211 -16.46 18.76 -28.65
N GLU A 212 -16.36 17.65 -27.94
CA GLU A 212 -16.66 17.62 -26.50
C GLU A 212 -15.44 17.30 -25.64
N PRO A 213 -15.40 17.74 -24.38
CA PRO A 213 -14.31 17.42 -23.46
C PRO A 213 -14.35 15.94 -23.04
N ILE A 214 -13.18 15.36 -22.94
CA ILE A 214 -12.95 14.03 -22.38
C ILE A 214 -12.04 14.19 -21.15
N LEU A 215 -12.57 13.94 -19.97
CA LEU A 215 -11.81 13.86 -18.71
C LEU A 215 -11.29 12.45 -18.54
N MET A 216 -10.01 12.32 -18.26
CA MET A 216 -9.36 11.10 -17.80
C MET A 216 -8.60 11.41 -16.50
N ASP A 217 -8.99 10.77 -15.39
CA ASP A 217 -8.24 10.81 -14.13
C ASP A 217 -7.93 9.37 -13.72
N PHE A 218 -6.66 9.03 -13.74
CA PHE A 218 -6.14 7.71 -13.48
C PHE A 218 -4.73 7.78 -12.91
N GLY A 219 -4.25 6.66 -12.44
CA GLY A 219 -2.88 6.50 -12.00
C GLY A 219 -2.56 5.03 -11.79
N ILE A 220 -1.31 4.71 -11.64
CA ILE A 220 -0.83 3.35 -11.44
C ILE A 220 -0.13 3.18 -10.11
N GLN A 221 -0.14 1.96 -9.59
CA GLN A 221 0.77 1.52 -8.56
C GLN A 221 1.94 0.79 -9.22
N TYR A 222 3.15 1.30 -9.03
CA TYR A 222 4.38 0.74 -9.55
C TYR A 222 5.42 0.64 -8.43
N LYS A 223 6.03 -0.54 -8.25
CA LYS A 223 6.99 -0.81 -7.15
C LYS A 223 6.52 -0.27 -5.79
N ASN A 224 5.23 -0.47 -5.48
CA ASN A 224 4.54 0.00 -4.25
C ASN A 224 4.30 1.51 -4.13
N TYR A 225 4.73 2.33 -5.10
CA TYR A 225 4.44 3.77 -5.17
C TYR A 225 3.30 4.05 -6.14
N GLN A 226 2.64 5.19 -5.97
CA GLN A 226 1.46 5.57 -6.75
C GLN A 226 1.75 6.83 -7.56
N SER A 227 1.31 6.82 -8.81
CA SER A 227 1.18 8.02 -9.64
C SER A 227 -0.26 8.47 -9.71
N LYS A 228 -0.46 9.68 -10.23
CA LYS A 228 -1.76 10.22 -10.60
C LYS A 228 -1.62 11.17 -11.79
N LYS A 229 -2.54 11.06 -12.75
CA LYS A 229 -2.70 12.00 -13.86
C LYS A 229 -4.16 12.32 -14.06
N ALA A 230 -4.52 13.59 -13.90
CA ALA A 230 -5.85 14.12 -14.22
C ALA A 230 -5.71 15.11 -15.38
N THR A 231 -6.43 14.89 -16.48
CA THR A 231 -6.31 15.71 -17.67
C THR A 231 -7.61 15.75 -18.47
N ARG A 232 -7.75 16.78 -19.31
CA ARG A 232 -8.83 16.91 -20.27
C ARG A 232 -8.29 17.14 -21.67
N VAL A 233 -8.92 16.51 -22.64
CA VAL A 233 -8.69 16.75 -24.07
C VAL A 233 -10.02 17.05 -24.74
N ILE A 234 -9.99 17.68 -25.91
CA ILE A 234 -11.18 17.91 -26.75
C ILE A 234 -11.13 16.88 -27.87
N SER A 235 -12.24 16.22 -28.14
CA SER A 235 -12.40 15.32 -29.29
C SER A 235 -12.54 16.13 -30.57
N ASP A 236 -11.78 15.79 -31.57
CA ASP A 236 -11.85 16.38 -32.90
C ASP A 236 -13.03 15.83 -33.71
#